data_6a3b52bba45ddab73bdce27eabb01513
#
_entry.id   6a3b52bba45ddab73bdce27eabb01513
#
_cell.length_a   1.000
_cell.length_b   1.000
_cell.length_c   1.000
_cell.angle_alpha   90.00
_cell.angle_beta   90.00
_cell.angle_gamma   90.00
#
_symmetry.space_group_name_H-M   'P 1'
#
loop_
_entity.id
_entity.type
_entity.pdbx_description
1 polymer ?
#
loop_
_entity_poly.entity_id
_entity_poly.type
_entity_poly.pdbx_seq_one_letter_code
_entity_poly.pdbx_strand_id
1 'polypeptide(L)'
;MQNFILVLSTTILSILSNNLSANDIPISRGDVYIHEISKNDYDNKIAYKKNQILTINSNDRYFLMYGISYNNKSDIYPLTLSHDDLYLSVDINLTPKDFTKQYITIKNKYIQPSIIDLKRIKHEKETLNKARQVWIDVNPDIDFIKPLNGIYTGFFGTERYYNGKKGRYHNGLDIAAPEGTYISAPSSGKIILTGDYYYNGKFVFLDHGRGLKSLFIHLSDVLVDKNEFVEKGQIIGKVGNTGASAGPHLHWSLIMNKAYINPKLFIDGTISHYFHLKLE
;
A
#
# COMPACT_ATOMS: atom_id res chain seq x y z
N MET A 1 8.93 15.25 -76.67
CA MET A 1 8.81 14.10 -75.78
C MET A 1 9.46 14.48 -74.44
N GLN A 2 8.65 14.97 -73.53
CA GLN A 2 9.08 15.34 -72.16
C GLN A 2 8.72 14.20 -71.19
N ASN A 3 9.73 13.59 -70.62
CA ASN A 3 9.54 12.56 -69.59
C ASN A 3 9.24 13.22 -68.23
N PHE A 4 8.04 13.02 -67.72
CA PHE A 4 7.67 13.34 -66.34
C PHE A 4 8.15 12.21 -65.44
N ILE A 5 9.11 12.53 -64.56
CA ILE A 5 9.50 11.65 -63.45
C ILE A 5 8.59 11.95 -62.27
N LEU A 6 7.77 10.98 -61.95
CA LEU A 6 6.89 10.99 -60.75
C LEU A 6 7.75 10.61 -59.52
N VAL A 7 8.04 11.59 -58.67
CA VAL A 7 8.69 11.34 -57.39
C VAL A 7 7.61 11.00 -56.39
N LEU A 8 7.50 9.71 -56.03
CA LEU A 8 6.69 9.26 -54.88
C LEU A 8 7.43 9.63 -53.60
N SER A 9 6.95 10.63 -52.88
CA SER A 9 7.39 10.91 -51.51
C SER A 9 6.67 9.95 -50.57
N THR A 10 7.35 8.92 -50.15
CA THR A 10 6.91 8.07 -49.04
C THR A 10 7.13 8.83 -47.74
N THR A 11 6.07 9.44 -47.21
CA THR A 11 6.05 10.00 -45.85
C THR A 11 6.06 8.82 -44.89
N ILE A 12 7.23 8.52 -44.34
CA ILE A 12 7.33 7.57 -43.19
C ILE A 12 6.75 8.30 -41.99
N LEU A 13 5.53 7.93 -41.63
CA LEU A 13 4.92 8.32 -40.37
C LEU A 13 5.65 7.55 -39.27
N SER A 14 6.70 8.15 -38.71
CA SER A 14 7.32 7.63 -37.50
C SER A 14 6.30 7.78 -36.35
N ILE A 15 5.63 6.70 -36.04
CA ILE A 15 4.92 6.56 -34.77
C ILE A 15 6.01 6.60 -33.69
N LEU A 16 6.17 7.75 -33.06
CA LEU A 16 6.89 7.88 -31.81
C LEU A 16 6.12 7.06 -30.78
N SER A 17 6.48 5.79 -30.61
CA SER A 17 6.16 5.05 -29.42
C SER A 17 6.89 5.78 -28.28
N ASN A 18 6.14 6.60 -27.53
CA ASN A 18 6.60 7.12 -26.25
C ASN A 18 6.79 5.90 -25.33
N ASN A 19 7.98 5.31 -25.38
CA ASN A 19 8.44 4.41 -24.33
C ASN A 19 8.60 5.25 -23.06
N LEU A 20 7.52 5.36 -22.29
CA LEU A 20 7.58 5.88 -20.93
C LEU A 20 8.59 5.02 -20.18
N SER A 21 9.74 5.56 -19.88
CA SER A 21 10.71 4.96 -18.97
C SER A 21 10.05 4.76 -17.62
N ALA A 22 10.46 3.75 -16.85
CA ALA A 22 9.99 3.56 -15.48
C ALA A 22 10.20 4.81 -14.59
N ASN A 23 11.07 5.72 -15.02
CA ASN A 23 11.38 6.99 -14.37
C ASN A 23 10.40 8.12 -14.71
N ASP A 24 9.44 7.91 -15.63
CA ASP A 24 8.55 8.97 -16.13
C ASP A 24 7.22 9.05 -15.35
N ILE A 25 6.95 8.09 -14.46
CA ILE A 25 5.76 8.14 -13.60
C ILE A 25 6.08 9.00 -12.37
N PRO A 26 5.37 10.13 -12.17
CA PRO A 26 5.57 10.97 -11.00
C PRO A 26 5.34 10.18 -9.71
N ILE A 27 6.35 10.16 -8.84
CA ILE A 27 6.28 9.46 -7.54
C ILE A 27 6.14 10.48 -6.44
N SER A 28 5.21 10.26 -5.54
CA SER A 28 4.93 11.12 -4.40
C SER A 28 5.03 10.34 -3.09
N ARG A 29 4.93 11.06 -1.97
CA ARG A 29 4.83 10.45 -0.64
C ARG A 29 3.59 9.55 -0.55
N GLY A 30 3.78 8.32 -0.12
CA GLY A 30 2.73 7.29 -0.07
C GLY A 30 2.60 6.44 -1.33
N ASP A 31 3.35 6.74 -2.37
CA ASP A 31 3.40 5.94 -3.59
C ASP A 31 4.43 4.80 -3.48
N VAL A 32 4.52 3.99 -4.52
CA VAL A 32 5.44 2.86 -4.62
C VAL A 32 6.45 3.14 -5.73
N TYR A 33 7.73 3.12 -5.37
CA TYR A 33 8.83 3.12 -6.34
C TYR A 33 9.06 1.70 -6.84
N ILE A 34 9.16 1.52 -8.16
CA ILE A 34 9.39 0.23 -8.80
C ILE A 34 10.67 0.33 -9.61
N HIS A 35 11.61 -0.57 -9.35
CA HIS A 35 12.92 -0.61 -9.99
C HIS A 35 13.18 -2.02 -10.54
N GLU A 36 13.59 -2.10 -11.81
CA GLU A 36 13.96 -3.37 -12.41
C GLU A 36 15.37 -3.75 -11.93
N ILE A 37 15.54 -5.00 -11.51
CA ILE A 37 16.79 -5.55 -10.97
C ILE A 37 17.23 -6.77 -11.78
N SER A 38 18.48 -7.15 -11.65
CA SER A 38 18.98 -8.38 -12.27
C SER A 38 18.39 -9.62 -11.58
N LYS A 39 18.42 -10.76 -12.28
CA LYS A 39 18.05 -12.05 -11.68
C LYS A 39 18.91 -12.39 -10.46
N ASN A 40 20.21 -12.10 -10.53
CA ASN A 40 21.15 -12.31 -9.42
C ASN A 40 20.75 -11.51 -8.19
N ASP A 41 20.40 -10.23 -8.36
CA ASP A 41 19.92 -9.38 -7.26
C ASP A 41 18.60 -9.88 -6.69
N TYR A 42 17.68 -10.34 -7.56
CA TYR A 42 16.42 -10.93 -7.11
C TYR A 42 16.62 -12.18 -6.24
N ASP A 43 17.60 -13.01 -6.58
CA ASP A 43 17.91 -14.25 -5.85
C ASP A 43 18.58 -13.95 -4.48
N ASN A 44 19.06 -12.72 -4.24
CA ASN A 44 19.67 -12.29 -2.98
C ASN A 44 18.60 -11.95 -1.91
N LYS A 45 17.89 -12.97 -1.46
CA LYS A 45 16.74 -12.84 -0.55
C LYS A 45 17.08 -12.28 0.84
N ILE A 46 18.32 -12.43 1.30
CA ILE A 46 18.73 -12.02 2.66
C ILE A 46 18.72 -10.49 2.79
N ALA A 47 19.25 -9.77 1.82
CA ALA A 47 19.24 -8.31 1.80
C ALA A 47 17.82 -7.74 1.85
N TYR A 48 16.93 -8.32 1.06
CA TYR A 48 15.54 -7.86 0.99
C TYR A 48 14.75 -8.17 2.27
N LYS A 49 14.97 -9.36 2.87
CA LYS A 49 14.37 -9.74 4.15
C LYS A 49 14.71 -8.76 5.26
N LYS A 50 16.00 -8.38 5.42
CA LYS A 50 16.48 -7.47 6.46
C LYS A 50 15.76 -6.12 6.39
N ASN A 51 15.52 -5.61 5.18
CA ASN A 51 14.88 -4.31 4.93
C ASN A 51 13.38 -4.42 4.67
N GLN A 52 12.81 -5.64 4.66
CA GLN A 52 11.42 -5.93 4.28
C GLN A 52 11.03 -5.36 2.92
N ILE A 53 11.91 -5.50 1.95
CA ILE A 53 11.70 -4.98 0.61
C ILE A 53 11.07 -6.06 -0.26
N LEU A 54 9.97 -5.70 -0.88
CA LEU A 54 9.27 -6.56 -1.80
C LEU A 54 10.05 -6.69 -3.11
N THR A 55 10.31 -7.94 -3.51
CA THR A 55 10.79 -8.27 -4.85
C THR A 55 9.80 -9.21 -5.52
N ILE A 56 9.55 -9.01 -6.80
CA ILE A 56 8.65 -9.84 -7.59
C ILE A 56 9.31 -10.27 -8.90
N ASN A 57 8.87 -11.42 -9.42
CA ASN A 57 9.13 -11.87 -10.78
C ASN A 57 7.84 -11.71 -11.58
N SER A 58 7.92 -11.06 -12.73
CA SER A 58 6.83 -10.93 -13.69
C SER A 58 7.40 -11.19 -15.09
N ASN A 59 7.02 -12.32 -15.71
CA ASN A 59 7.44 -12.73 -17.06
C ASN A 59 8.97 -12.68 -17.24
N ASP A 60 9.71 -13.39 -16.37
CA ASP A 60 11.18 -13.45 -16.34
C ASP A 60 11.91 -12.09 -16.21
N ARG A 61 11.17 -11.08 -15.81
CA ARG A 61 11.71 -9.79 -15.37
C ARG A 61 11.56 -9.66 -13.86
N TYR A 62 12.55 -9.05 -13.25
CA TYR A 62 12.67 -8.98 -11.79
C TYR A 62 12.59 -7.54 -11.33
N PHE A 63 11.77 -7.27 -10.34
CA PHE A 63 11.52 -5.93 -9.85
C PHE A 63 11.65 -5.86 -8.34
N LEU A 64 12.16 -4.73 -7.89
CA LEU A 64 12.10 -4.28 -6.52
C LEU A 64 10.96 -3.26 -6.40
N MET A 65 10.13 -3.41 -5.38
CA MET A 65 9.08 -2.46 -5.04
C MET A 65 9.34 -1.86 -3.67
N TYR A 66 9.31 -0.54 -3.59
CA TYR A 66 9.63 0.19 -2.36
C TYR A 66 8.58 1.27 -2.06
N GLY A 67 7.92 1.17 -0.90
CA GLY A 67 6.93 2.13 -0.46
C GLY A 67 7.58 3.42 0.06
N ILE A 68 7.22 4.55 -0.51
CA ILE A 68 7.70 5.87 -0.09
C ILE A 68 6.92 6.35 1.13
N SER A 69 7.61 6.56 2.24
CA SER A 69 6.95 7.02 3.46
C SER A 69 6.33 8.41 3.29
N TYR A 70 5.07 8.58 3.74
CA TYR A 70 4.42 9.88 3.84
C TYR A 70 5.21 10.90 4.68
N ASN A 71 5.92 10.41 5.71
CA ASN A 71 6.66 11.28 6.64
C ASN A 71 7.98 11.81 6.07
N ASN A 72 8.38 11.39 4.87
CA ASN A 72 9.53 11.99 4.21
C ASN A 72 9.27 13.46 3.91
N LYS A 73 10.21 14.32 4.29
CA LYS A 73 10.11 15.77 4.11
C LYS A 73 10.97 16.31 2.97
N SER A 74 11.84 15.45 2.43
CA SER A 74 12.73 15.82 1.32
C SER A 74 12.01 15.62 -0.01
N ASP A 75 12.34 16.43 -1.00
CA ASP A 75 11.92 16.24 -2.39
C ASP A 75 12.77 15.17 -3.09
N ILE A 76 13.85 14.73 -2.44
CA ILE A 76 14.67 13.60 -2.87
C ILE A 76 14.61 12.53 -1.79
N TYR A 77 14.32 11.29 -2.19
CA TYR A 77 14.35 10.13 -1.32
C TYR A 77 15.54 9.24 -1.67
N PRO A 78 16.62 9.25 -0.88
CA PRO A 78 17.76 8.38 -1.12
C PRO A 78 17.40 6.94 -0.73
N LEU A 79 17.36 6.05 -1.69
CA LEU A 79 17.21 4.61 -1.48
C LEU A 79 18.58 3.95 -1.63
N THR A 80 19.13 3.46 -0.54
CA THR A 80 20.38 2.70 -0.56
C THR A 80 20.16 1.33 0.06
N LEU A 81 20.47 0.29 -0.68
CA LEU A 81 20.46 -1.10 -0.26
C LEU A 81 21.85 -1.66 -0.49
N SER A 82 22.47 -2.19 0.56
CA SER A 82 23.73 -2.89 0.46
C SER A 82 23.72 -4.14 1.34
N HIS A 83 24.13 -5.26 0.79
CA HIS A 83 24.35 -6.51 1.51
C HIS A 83 25.16 -7.45 0.63
N ASP A 84 26.32 -7.87 1.10
CA ASP A 84 27.28 -8.69 0.37
C ASP A 84 27.57 -8.09 -1.02
N ASP A 85 27.27 -8.80 -2.11
CA ASP A 85 27.49 -8.36 -3.48
C ASP A 85 26.38 -7.45 -4.06
N LEU A 86 25.25 -7.29 -3.32
CA LEU A 86 24.18 -6.39 -3.72
C LEU A 86 24.47 -4.96 -3.29
N TYR A 87 24.58 -4.06 -4.26
CA TYR A 87 24.60 -2.63 -4.02
C TYR A 87 23.64 -1.91 -4.97
N LEU A 88 22.62 -1.29 -4.40
CA LEU A 88 21.71 -0.39 -5.11
C LEU A 88 21.69 0.95 -4.39
N SER A 89 22.02 2.02 -5.10
CA SER A 89 21.84 3.39 -4.59
C SER A 89 21.17 4.23 -5.66
N VAL A 90 20.04 4.81 -5.33
CA VAL A 90 19.27 5.66 -6.23
C VAL A 90 18.61 6.80 -5.46
N ASP A 91 18.68 8.00 -6.01
CA ASP A 91 17.94 9.16 -5.53
C ASP A 91 16.60 9.24 -6.26
N ILE A 92 15.52 9.02 -5.52
CA ILE A 92 14.16 9.07 -6.05
C ILE A 92 13.65 10.51 -5.91
N ASN A 93 13.47 11.20 -7.04
CA ASN A 93 12.87 12.53 -7.06
C ASN A 93 11.38 12.42 -6.78
N LEU A 94 10.91 13.12 -5.74
CA LEU A 94 9.52 13.12 -5.35
C LEU A 94 8.78 14.33 -5.92
N THR A 95 7.67 14.06 -6.58
CA THR A 95 6.74 15.11 -7.01
C THR A 95 5.93 15.60 -5.82
N PRO A 96 5.89 16.92 -5.57
CA PRO A 96 5.01 17.49 -4.54
C PRO A 96 3.56 17.09 -4.78
N LYS A 97 2.87 16.75 -3.70
CA LYS A 97 1.45 16.38 -3.72
C LYS A 97 0.71 17.10 -2.60
N ASP A 98 -0.33 17.82 -2.96
CA ASP A 98 -1.22 18.42 -1.99
C ASP A 98 -2.22 17.39 -1.46
N PHE A 99 -2.32 17.32 -0.15
CA PHE A 99 -3.26 16.46 0.53
C PHE A 99 -4.43 17.27 1.08
N THR A 100 -5.63 16.75 0.91
CA THR A 100 -6.86 17.37 1.42
C THR A 100 -6.87 17.41 2.95
N LYS A 101 -7.72 18.28 3.52
CA LYS A 101 -7.97 18.33 4.96
C LYS A 101 -9.35 17.77 5.26
N GLN A 102 -9.47 17.02 6.34
CA GLN A 102 -10.72 16.42 6.82
C GLN A 102 -10.91 16.72 8.30
N TYR A 103 -12.09 17.24 8.65
CA TYR A 103 -12.49 17.53 10.02
C TYR A 103 -13.46 16.46 10.48
N ILE A 104 -13.13 15.76 11.57
CA ILE A 104 -13.87 14.59 12.04
C ILE A 104 -14.21 14.79 13.52
N THR A 105 -15.46 14.49 13.88
CA THR A 105 -15.89 14.45 15.27
C THR A 105 -15.88 13.00 15.76
N ILE A 106 -15.15 12.73 16.85
CA ILE A 106 -15.09 11.42 17.51
C ILE A 106 -15.29 11.57 19.01
N LYS A 107 -15.51 10.44 19.70
CA LYS A 107 -15.67 10.43 21.17
C LYS A 107 -14.42 10.98 21.85
N ASN A 108 -14.60 11.86 22.83
CA ASN A 108 -13.49 12.55 23.52
C ASN A 108 -12.45 11.60 24.14
N LYS A 109 -12.86 10.40 24.58
CA LYS A 109 -11.91 9.39 25.11
C LYS A 109 -10.79 9.07 24.13
N TYR A 110 -11.01 9.12 22.81
CA TYR A 110 -9.98 8.87 21.80
C TYR A 110 -9.04 10.08 21.56
N ILE A 111 -9.47 11.28 22.00
CA ILE A 111 -8.64 12.50 21.96
C ILE A 111 -7.81 12.64 23.24
N GLN A 112 -8.41 12.29 24.38
CA GLN A 112 -7.81 12.37 25.71
C GLN A 112 -8.00 11.03 26.45
N PRO A 113 -7.17 10.02 26.15
CA PRO A 113 -7.25 8.73 26.82
C PRO A 113 -6.93 8.84 28.30
N SER A 114 -7.58 8.01 29.12
CA SER A 114 -7.23 7.87 30.53
C SER A 114 -5.84 7.26 30.72
N ILE A 115 -5.30 7.34 31.92
CA ILE A 115 -4.01 6.70 32.29
C ILE A 115 -4.06 5.18 32.04
N ILE A 116 -5.20 4.56 32.31
CA ILE A 116 -5.42 3.11 32.09
C ILE A 116 -5.40 2.83 30.58
N ASP A 117 -6.12 3.64 29.79
CA ASP A 117 -6.14 3.49 28.33
C ASP A 117 -4.75 3.71 27.72
N LEU A 118 -3.96 4.66 28.23
CA LEU A 118 -2.59 4.90 27.76
C LEU A 118 -1.68 3.68 27.95
N LYS A 119 -1.82 2.92 29.08
CA LYS A 119 -1.09 1.66 29.28
C LYS A 119 -1.52 0.61 28.26
N ARG A 120 -2.83 0.46 28.03
CA ARG A 120 -3.40 -0.43 27.02
C ARG A 120 -2.88 -0.07 25.62
N ILE A 121 -2.96 1.19 25.21
CA ILE A 121 -2.51 1.70 23.92
C ILE A 121 -1.02 1.41 23.70
N LYS A 122 -0.18 1.57 24.73
CA LYS A 122 1.26 1.26 24.66
C LYS A 122 1.49 -0.21 24.33
N HIS A 123 0.87 -1.11 25.07
CA HIS A 123 0.98 -2.56 24.86
C HIS A 123 0.49 -3.00 23.47
N GLU A 124 -0.67 -2.48 23.06
CA GLU A 124 -1.25 -2.75 21.73
C GLU A 124 -0.33 -2.28 20.60
N LYS A 125 0.27 -1.09 20.74
CA LYS A 125 1.25 -0.55 19.80
C LYS A 125 2.50 -1.43 19.69
N GLU A 126 3.00 -1.93 20.80
CA GLU A 126 4.15 -2.85 20.83
C GLU A 126 3.83 -4.15 20.09
N THR A 127 2.63 -4.71 20.32
CA THR A 127 2.16 -5.93 19.65
C THR A 127 1.99 -5.73 18.14
N LEU A 128 1.38 -4.62 17.69
CA LEU A 128 1.29 -4.26 16.27
C LEU A 128 2.67 -4.08 15.64
N ASN A 129 3.61 -3.44 16.35
CA ASN A 129 4.96 -3.25 15.86
C ASN A 129 5.71 -4.58 15.69
N LYS A 130 5.51 -5.55 16.61
CA LYS A 130 6.06 -6.90 16.46
C LYS A 130 5.46 -7.60 15.23
N ALA A 131 4.14 -7.52 15.04
CA ALA A 131 3.47 -8.10 13.88
C ALA A 131 3.98 -7.49 12.55
N ARG A 132 4.27 -6.20 12.50
CA ARG A 132 4.87 -5.54 11.33
C ARG A 132 6.26 -6.07 10.97
N GLN A 133 7.01 -6.63 11.93
CA GLN A 133 8.34 -7.21 11.67
C GLN A 133 8.28 -8.65 11.12
N VAL A 134 7.12 -9.29 11.13
CA VAL A 134 6.95 -10.62 10.54
C VAL A 134 7.36 -10.57 9.07
N TRP A 135 8.12 -11.57 8.65
CA TRP A 135 8.50 -11.78 7.27
C TRP A 135 8.08 -13.18 6.83
N ILE A 136 7.30 -13.25 5.78
CA ILE A 136 6.89 -14.49 5.13
C ILE A 136 7.48 -14.47 3.73
N ASP A 137 8.35 -15.43 3.40
CA ASP A 137 8.99 -15.52 2.09
C ASP A 137 8.09 -16.26 1.08
N VAL A 138 6.97 -15.60 0.77
CA VAL A 138 6.02 -16.02 -0.27
C VAL A 138 5.89 -14.86 -1.23
N ASN A 139 5.87 -15.14 -2.53
CA ASN A 139 5.56 -14.13 -3.54
C ASN A 139 4.12 -13.65 -3.36
N PRO A 140 3.86 -12.37 -3.10
CA PRO A 140 2.50 -11.86 -3.06
C PRO A 140 1.90 -11.79 -4.47
N ASP A 141 0.61 -12.09 -4.56
CA ASP A 141 -0.19 -11.64 -5.70
C ASP A 141 -0.46 -10.14 -5.51
N ILE A 142 0.08 -9.32 -6.42
CA ILE A 142 -0.04 -7.84 -6.36
C ILE A 142 -1.26 -7.31 -7.13
N ASP A 143 -2.00 -8.17 -7.80
CA ASP A 143 -3.28 -7.85 -8.43
C ASP A 143 -4.40 -7.92 -7.39
N PHE A 144 -4.66 -6.79 -6.74
CA PHE A 144 -5.62 -6.71 -5.64
C PHE A 144 -7.04 -6.44 -6.13
N ILE A 145 -8.01 -7.10 -5.49
CA ILE A 145 -9.41 -6.73 -5.62
C ILE A 145 -9.82 -5.73 -4.51
N LYS A 146 -10.92 -5.02 -4.74
CA LYS A 146 -11.52 -4.17 -3.69
C LYS A 146 -12.00 -5.05 -2.53
N PRO A 147 -11.67 -4.72 -1.27
CA PRO A 147 -12.11 -5.51 -0.10
C PRO A 147 -13.64 -5.55 0.06
N LEU A 148 -14.33 -4.51 -0.40
CA LEU A 148 -15.78 -4.43 -0.43
C LEU A 148 -16.26 -3.36 -1.43
N ASN A 149 -17.51 -3.44 -1.84
CA ASN A 149 -18.16 -2.39 -2.59
C ASN A 149 -18.73 -1.34 -1.62
N GLY A 150 -18.31 -0.08 -1.80
CA GLY A 150 -18.72 1.02 -0.94
C GLY A 150 -18.24 2.38 -1.47
N ILE A 151 -18.57 3.44 -0.74
CA ILE A 151 -18.20 4.81 -1.10
C ILE A 151 -16.86 5.17 -0.45
N TYR A 152 -15.93 5.69 -1.21
CA TYR A 152 -14.67 6.20 -0.66
C TYR A 152 -14.93 7.52 0.09
N THR A 153 -14.69 7.52 1.40
CA THR A 153 -14.95 8.67 2.29
C THR A 153 -13.68 9.26 2.90
N GLY A 154 -12.55 8.56 2.80
CA GLY A 154 -11.25 9.04 3.26
C GLY A 154 -10.13 8.49 2.40
N PHE A 155 -9.25 9.36 1.88
CA PHE A 155 -8.14 9.00 1.03
C PHE A 155 -6.81 9.02 1.80
N PHE A 156 -5.86 8.20 1.36
CA PHE A 156 -4.50 8.19 1.90
C PHE A 156 -3.87 9.60 1.84
N GLY A 157 -3.17 9.96 2.90
CA GLY A 157 -2.45 11.23 3.02
C GLY A 157 -3.29 12.39 3.51
N THR A 158 -4.63 12.30 3.54
CA THR A 158 -5.51 13.37 4.04
C THR A 158 -5.08 13.82 5.44
N GLU A 159 -4.87 15.13 5.63
CA GLU A 159 -4.62 15.70 6.94
C GLU A 159 -5.91 15.70 7.78
N ARG A 160 -5.88 15.02 8.93
CA ARG A 160 -7.06 14.88 9.78
C ARG A 160 -7.01 15.78 11.01
N TYR A 161 -8.15 16.42 11.27
CA TYR A 161 -8.40 17.21 12.47
C TYR A 161 -9.54 16.56 13.26
N TYR A 162 -9.24 16.07 14.44
CA TYR A 162 -10.20 15.42 15.32
C TYR A 162 -10.67 16.37 16.40
N ASN A 163 -11.97 16.70 16.44
CA ASN A 163 -12.56 17.69 17.36
C ASN A 163 -11.76 19.00 17.36
N GLY A 164 -11.36 19.49 16.17
CA GLY A 164 -10.58 20.71 15.98
C GLY A 164 -9.08 20.60 16.23
N LYS A 165 -8.56 19.47 16.75
CA LYS A 165 -7.12 19.26 16.98
C LYS A 165 -6.48 18.51 15.83
N LYS A 166 -5.33 18.99 15.33
CA LYS A 166 -4.55 18.31 14.28
C LYS A 166 -4.13 16.93 14.77
N GLY A 167 -4.55 15.89 14.04
CA GLY A 167 -4.18 14.51 14.25
C GLY A 167 -3.05 14.06 13.32
N ARG A 168 -2.92 12.75 13.17
CA ARG A 168 -2.05 12.15 12.17
C ARG A 168 -2.72 12.21 10.80
N TYR A 169 -1.91 12.13 9.73
CA TYR A 169 -2.44 11.93 8.38
C TYR A 169 -3.20 10.60 8.29
N HIS A 170 -4.12 10.51 7.37
CA HIS A 170 -4.85 9.29 7.06
C HIS A 170 -3.93 8.28 6.36
N ASN A 171 -3.67 7.15 6.98
CA ASN A 171 -2.68 6.16 6.52
C ASN A 171 -3.30 4.97 5.78
N GLY A 172 -4.48 5.15 5.21
CA GLY A 172 -5.21 4.12 4.47
C GLY A 172 -6.29 4.68 3.56
N LEU A 173 -7.24 3.84 3.24
CA LEU A 173 -8.43 4.13 2.47
C LEU A 173 -9.67 3.83 3.31
N ASP A 174 -10.59 4.78 3.45
CA ASP A 174 -11.87 4.54 4.12
C ASP A 174 -12.95 4.24 3.08
N ILE A 175 -13.66 3.14 3.30
CA ILE A 175 -14.75 2.68 2.45
C ILE A 175 -16.01 2.56 3.31
N ALA A 176 -16.93 3.51 3.15
CA ALA A 176 -18.20 3.51 3.86
C ALA A 176 -19.15 2.47 3.26
N ALA A 177 -19.73 1.67 4.14
CA ALA A 177 -20.77 0.69 3.81
C ALA A 177 -21.61 0.43 5.09
N PRO A 178 -22.84 -0.12 4.97
CA PRO A 178 -23.65 -0.50 6.10
C PRO A 178 -22.89 -1.44 7.05
N GLU A 179 -23.10 -1.28 8.36
CA GLU A 179 -22.57 -2.20 9.35
C GLU A 179 -23.01 -3.64 9.07
N GLY A 180 -22.10 -4.60 9.21
CA GLY A 180 -22.34 -5.99 8.86
C GLY A 180 -22.04 -6.37 7.42
N THR A 181 -21.74 -5.41 6.53
CA THR A 181 -21.28 -5.70 5.15
C THR A 181 -20.00 -6.54 5.18
N TYR A 182 -19.95 -7.61 4.39
CA TYR A 182 -18.79 -8.51 4.33
C TYR A 182 -17.57 -7.81 3.74
N ILE A 183 -16.40 -8.11 4.31
CA ILE A 183 -15.10 -7.64 3.87
C ILE A 183 -14.32 -8.86 3.37
N SER A 184 -13.80 -8.78 2.16
CA SER A 184 -12.98 -9.83 1.54
C SER A 184 -11.49 -9.49 1.61
N ALA A 185 -10.64 -10.51 1.65
CA ALA A 185 -9.19 -10.38 1.46
C ALA A 185 -8.91 -9.85 0.04
N PRO A 186 -8.21 -8.73 -0.13
CA PRO A 186 -7.93 -8.16 -1.45
C PRO A 186 -6.94 -9.00 -2.26
N SER A 187 -6.12 -9.79 -1.59
CA SER A 187 -5.18 -10.77 -2.13
C SER A 187 -4.94 -11.85 -1.08
N SER A 188 -4.47 -13.02 -1.49
CA SER A 188 -4.14 -14.14 -0.60
C SER A 188 -3.05 -13.76 0.41
N GLY A 189 -3.00 -14.50 1.53
CA GLY A 189 -1.97 -14.29 2.54
C GLY A 189 -2.27 -14.99 3.86
N LYS A 190 -1.44 -14.74 4.86
CA LYS A 190 -1.54 -15.29 6.20
C LYS A 190 -2.00 -14.26 7.21
N ILE A 191 -2.98 -14.58 8.02
CA ILE A 191 -3.43 -13.74 9.14
C ILE A 191 -2.34 -13.76 10.22
N ILE A 192 -1.69 -12.62 10.46
CA ILE A 192 -0.59 -12.51 11.42
C ILE A 192 -1.05 -11.98 12.78
N LEU A 193 -2.18 -11.27 12.82
CA LEU A 193 -2.75 -10.76 14.06
C LEU A 193 -4.23 -10.43 13.88
N THR A 194 -5.04 -10.72 14.89
CA THR A 194 -6.42 -10.25 15.06
C THR A 194 -6.59 -9.73 16.49
N GLY A 195 -7.61 -8.93 16.73
CA GLY A 195 -7.91 -8.45 18.09
C GLY A 195 -8.94 -7.34 18.12
N ASP A 196 -9.11 -6.78 19.33
CA ASP A 196 -9.93 -5.58 19.59
C ASP A 196 -9.07 -4.57 20.36
N TYR A 197 -8.58 -3.54 19.66
CA TYR A 197 -7.66 -2.55 20.20
C TYR A 197 -8.33 -1.19 20.39
N TYR A 198 -7.80 -0.40 21.29
CA TYR A 198 -8.39 0.87 21.71
C TYR A 198 -8.72 1.80 20.55
N TYR A 199 -7.78 2.03 19.63
CA TYR A 199 -8.01 2.87 18.47
C TYR A 199 -8.54 2.10 17.26
N ASN A 200 -8.03 0.89 17.03
CA ASN A 200 -8.38 0.12 15.85
C ASN A 200 -9.78 -0.50 15.95
N GLY A 201 -10.30 -0.71 17.18
CA GLY A 201 -11.43 -1.59 17.39
C GLY A 201 -11.08 -3.01 16.98
N LYS A 202 -12.06 -3.80 16.58
CA LYS A 202 -11.84 -5.14 16.02
C LYS A 202 -11.10 -5.01 14.68
N PHE A 203 -10.11 -5.86 14.47
CA PHE A 203 -9.25 -5.75 13.29
C PHE A 203 -8.68 -7.09 12.81
N VAL A 204 -8.29 -7.12 11.55
CA VAL A 204 -7.53 -8.19 10.91
C VAL A 204 -6.23 -7.61 10.35
N PHE A 205 -5.10 -8.28 10.58
CA PHE A 205 -3.80 -7.95 10.01
C PHE A 205 -3.31 -9.13 9.17
N LEU A 206 -3.29 -8.93 7.86
CA LEU A 206 -2.99 -9.92 6.82
C LEU A 206 -1.60 -9.63 6.24
N ASP A 207 -0.74 -10.64 6.17
CA ASP A 207 0.57 -10.60 5.50
C ASP A 207 0.47 -11.33 4.16
N HIS A 208 0.62 -10.59 3.06
CA HIS A 208 0.56 -11.14 1.69
C HIS A 208 1.88 -11.78 1.27
N GLY A 209 2.95 -11.56 2.04
CA GLY A 209 4.30 -12.04 1.75
C GLY A 209 5.28 -10.89 1.49
N ARG A 210 6.56 -11.18 1.67
CA ARG A 210 7.72 -10.31 1.42
C ARG A 210 7.52 -8.86 1.86
N GLY A 211 6.91 -8.65 3.05
CA GLY A 211 6.73 -7.33 3.66
C GLY A 211 5.51 -6.54 3.18
N LEU A 212 4.70 -7.07 2.25
CA LEU A 212 3.43 -6.47 1.85
C LEU A 212 2.32 -6.93 2.79
N LYS A 213 1.63 -5.99 3.46
CA LYS A 213 0.66 -6.30 4.49
C LYS A 213 -0.57 -5.39 4.41
N SER A 214 -1.75 -5.96 4.69
CA SER A 214 -3.03 -5.24 4.82
C SER A 214 -3.51 -5.22 6.26
N LEU A 215 -3.95 -4.06 6.73
CA LEU A 215 -4.58 -3.90 8.05
C LEU A 215 -6.00 -3.36 7.85
N PHE A 216 -6.99 -4.14 8.30
CA PHE A 216 -8.42 -3.85 8.24
C PHE A 216 -8.91 -3.55 9.64
N ILE A 217 -9.45 -2.35 9.90
CA ILE A 217 -9.87 -1.92 11.24
C ILE A 217 -11.31 -1.40 11.27
N HIS A 218 -11.81 -1.18 12.46
CA HIS A 218 -13.18 -0.75 12.78
C HIS A 218 -14.25 -1.80 12.52
N LEU A 219 -13.88 -3.10 12.46
CA LEU A 219 -14.77 -4.20 12.15
C LEU A 219 -15.85 -4.39 13.23
N SER A 220 -17.05 -4.87 12.84
CA SER A 220 -18.05 -5.41 13.77
C SER A 220 -17.73 -6.85 14.17
N ASP A 221 -17.26 -7.65 13.20
CA ASP A 221 -16.86 -9.04 13.39
C ASP A 221 -15.56 -9.36 12.67
N VAL A 222 -14.75 -10.23 13.29
CA VAL A 222 -13.58 -10.90 12.70
C VAL A 222 -13.97 -12.34 12.45
N LEU A 223 -13.81 -12.83 11.21
CA LEU A 223 -14.28 -14.15 10.77
C LEU A 223 -13.13 -15.10 10.40
N VAL A 224 -11.91 -14.77 10.80
CA VAL A 224 -10.70 -15.54 10.56
C VAL A 224 -9.83 -15.58 11.81
N ASP A 225 -9.01 -16.61 11.92
CA ASP A 225 -8.14 -16.82 13.06
C ASP A 225 -6.68 -16.43 12.75
N LYS A 226 -5.93 -16.07 13.79
CA LYS A 226 -4.49 -15.86 13.68
C LYS A 226 -3.82 -17.15 13.19
N ASN A 227 -2.90 -17.00 12.26
CA ASN A 227 -2.15 -18.05 11.53
C ASN A 227 -2.95 -18.76 10.44
N GLU A 228 -4.22 -18.46 10.24
CA GLU A 228 -4.99 -18.92 9.10
C GLU A 228 -4.39 -18.37 7.79
N PHE A 229 -4.36 -19.17 6.73
CA PHE A 229 -4.12 -18.72 5.37
C PHE A 229 -5.46 -18.45 4.70
N VAL A 230 -5.58 -17.28 4.08
CA VAL A 230 -6.79 -16.85 3.38
C VAL A 230 -6.50 -16.65 1.90
N GLU A 231 -7.47 -16.99 1.07
CA GLU A 231 -7.41 -16.79 -0.36
C GLU A 231 -7.95 -15.42 -0.76
N LYS A 232 -7.52 -14.90 -1.91
CA LYS A 232 -8.07 -13.70 -2.53
C LYS A 232 -9.58 -13.84 -2.69
N GLY A 233 -10.34 -12.87 -2.19
CA GLY A 233 -11.82 -12.91 -2.20
C GLY A 233 -12.45 -13.61 -1.01
N GLN A 234 -11.70 -14.36 -0.19
CA GLN A 234 -12.24 -14.98 1.04
C GLN A 234 -12.75 -13.91 2.01
N ILE A 235 -13.91 -14.15 2.63
CA ILE A 235 -14.48 -13.26 3.64
C ILE A 235 -13.65 -13.34 4.91
N ILE A 236 -13.17 -12.17 5.41
CA ILE A 236 -12.30 -12.06 6.59
C ILE A 236 -12.94 -11.32 7.76
N GLY A 237 -14.04 -10.61 7.54
CA GLY A 237 -14.73 -9.86 8.59
C GLY A 237 -15.93 -9.10 8.05
N LYS A 238 -16.48 -8.22 8.91
CA LYS A 238 -17.63 -7.38 8.57
C LYS A 238 -17.36 -5.93 8.93
N VAL A 239 -17.87 -5.00 8.14
CA VAL A 239 -17.85 -3.56 8.40
C VAL A 239 -18.50 -3.27 9.77
N GLY A 240 -17.89 -2.41 10.52
CA GLY A 240 -18.41 -1.96 11.81
C GLY A 240 -18.09 -0.49 12.10
N ASN A 241 -18.21 -0.14 13.39
CA ASN A 241 -17.94 1.19 13.93
C ASN A 241 -17.21 1.09 15.28
N THR A 242 -16.32 0.09 15.40
CA THR A 242 -15.56 -0.13 16.64
C THR A 242 -14.30 0.71 16.69
N GLY A 243 -13.73 0.92 17.91
CA GLY A 243 -12.56 1.75 18.10
C GLY A 243 -12.82 3.24 17.85
N ALA A 244 -11.81 3.95 17.33
CA ALA A 244 -11.85 5.40 17.10
C ALA A 244 -12.46 5.74 15.74
N SER A 245 -13.71 5.40 15.55
CA SER A 245 -14.50 5.63 14.34
C SER A 245 -15.62 6.65 14.57
N ALA A 246 -16.00 7.38 13.53
CA ALA A 246 -17.11 8.33 13.53
C ALA A 246 -18.42 7.74 12.98
N GLY A 247 -18.37 6.63 12.27
CA GLY A 247 -19.53 5.97 11.65
C GLY A 247 -19.12 4.65 10.97
N PRO A 248 -20.07 3.84 10.50
CA PRO A 248 -19.79 2.56 9.88
C PRO A 248 -18.94 2.70 8.62
N HIS A 249 -17.74 2.13 8.60
CA HIS A 249 -16.84 2.05 7.46
C HIS A 249 -15.75 1.01 7.70
N LEU A 250 -15.14 0.54 6.62
CA LEU A 250 -13.84 -0.12 6.64
C LEU A 250 -12.74 0.94 6.52
N HIS A 251 -11.77 0.96 7.44
CA HIS A 251 -10.48 1.57 7.17
C HIS A 251 -9.51 0.45 6.76
N TRP A 252 -8.92 0.57 5.57
CA TRP A 252 -7.95 -0.36 5.03
C TRP A 252 -6.61 0.35 4.80
N SER A 253 -5.57 -0.09 5.54
CA SER A 253 -4.18 0.36 5.32
C SER A 253 -3.39 -0.69 4.58
N LEU A 254 -2.52 -0.26 3.68
CA LEU A 254 -1.52 -1.09 3.03
C LEU A 254 -0.12 -0.68 3.49
N ILE A 255 0.73 -1.66 3.78
CA ILE A 255 2.08 -1.45 4.34
C ILE A 255 3.08 -2.19 3.46
N MET A 256 4.15 -1.51 3.07
CA MET A 256 5.29 -2.04 2.33
C MET A 256 6.58 -1.52 2.97
N ASN A 257 7.62 -2.35 3.11
CA ASN A 257 8.88 -1.98 3.80
C ASN A 257 8.67 -1.12 5.06
N LYS A 258 7.67 -1.47 5.88
CA LYS A 258 7.24 -0.79 7.11
C LYS A 258 6.60 0.60 6.91
N ALA A 259 6.55 1.12 5.70
CA ALA A 259 5.86 2.36 5.35
C ALA A 259 4.40 2.10 5.00
N TYR A 260 3.51 3.00 5.43
CA TYR A 260 2.15 3.02 4.91
C TYR A 260 2.17 3.60 3.49
N ILE A 261 1.50 2.93 2.57
CA ILE A 261 1.35 3.32 1.17
C ILE A 261 -0.12 3.46 0.80
N ASN A 262 -0.40 4.13 -0.31
CA ASN A 262 -1.76 4.36 -0.79
C ASN A 262 -2.37 3.07 -1.34
N PRO A 263 -3.40 2.48 -0.68
CA PRO A 263 -4.01 1.23 -1.12
C PRO A 263 -4.65 1.33 -2.50
N LYS A 264 -5.08 2.52 -2.89
CA LYS A 264 -5.76 2.75 -4.17
C LYS A 264 -4.90 2.35 -5.37
N LEU A 265 -3.58 2.48 -5.27
CA LEU A 265 -2.64 2.10 -6.35
C LEU A 265 -2.75 0.63 -6.76
N PHE A 266 -3.20 -0.23 -5.85
CA PHE A 266 -3.33 -1.68 -6.09
C PHE A 266 -4.70 -2.10 -6.63
N ILE A 267 -5.72 -1.25 -6.50
CA ILE A 267 -7.10 -1.57 -6.91
C ILE A 267 -7.63 -0.72 -8.06
N ASP A 268 -6.92 0.32 -8.48
CA ASP A 268 -7.28 1.16 -9.64
C ASP A 268 -6.48 0.85 -10.91
N GLY A 269 -5.68 -0.21 -10.84
CA GLY A 269 -4.88 -0.67 -11.96
C GLY A 269 -3.50 0.02 -12.09
N THR A 270 -3.16 1.01 -11.27
CA THR A 270 -1.88 1.74 -11.38
C THR A 270 -0.68 0.80 -11.31
N ILE A 271 -0.66 -0.10 -10.32
CA ILE A 271 0.44 -1.06 -10.15
C ILE A 271 0.44 -2.11 -11.26
N SER A 272 -0.72 -2.72 -11.60
CA SER A 272 -0.81 -3.73 -12.64
C SER A 272 -0.47 -3.15 -14.02
N HIS A 273 -0.93 -1.93 -14.31
CA HIS A 273 -0.61 -1.23 -15.55
C HIS A 273 0.90 -1.01 -15.74
N TYR A 274 1.63 -0.70 -14.68
CA TYR A 274 3.09 -0.56 -14.72
C TYR A 274 3.79 -1.82 -15.27
N PHE A 275 3.31 -3.01 -14.90
CA PHE A 275 3.87 -4.28 -15.38
C PHE A 275 3.41 -4.63 -16.78
N HIS A 276 2.19 -4.25 -17.21
CA HIS A 276 1.68 -4.49 -18.55
C HIS A 276 2.34 -3.60 -19.61
N LEU A 277 2.53 -2.31 -19.33
CA LEU A 277 3.18 -1.36 -20.28
C LEU A 277 4.62 -1.71 -20.63
N LYS A 278 5.28 -2.54 -19.83
CA LYS A 278 6.65 -2.98 -20.10
C LYS A 278 6.72 -4.34 -20.82
N LEU A 279 5.57 -4.90 -21.20
CA LEU A 279 5.48 -6.16 -21.94
C LEU A 279 5.27 -5.96 -23.45
N GLU A 280 5.01 -4.72 -23.90
CA GLU A 280 4.97 -4.27 -25.29
C GLU A 280 6.32 -3.60 -25.67
#